data_32b14fcd9a303500fae8d081ea983ae1
#
_entry.id   32b14fcd9a303500fae8d081ea983ae1
#
_cell.length_a   1.000
_cell.length_b   1.000
_cell.length_c   1.000
_cell.angle_alpha   90.00
_cell.angle_beta   90.00
_cell.angle_gamma   90.00
#
_symmetry.space_group_name_H-M   'P 1'
#
loop_
_entity.id
_entity.type
_entity.pdbx_description
1 polymer ?
#
loop_
_entity_poly.entity_id
_entity_poly.type
_entity_poly.pdbx_seq_one_letter_code
_entity_poly.pdbx_strand_id
1 'polypeptide(L)'
;LLHLLGRGQMWDYVKDLSPRIYKDMRFLAAMGPPGGGRNPVDTRFIARFSVFNLTPPTVDVLDGIYSQILTSFFAVMNDQVKKCTAKLTNMTLRLYGTIQEKLPRTPTNFHYIFNLRDLGKIFQGLCQATVDKIDDDVKCVRLWRNEIDRVITDRLTSDEDIKVVRDMQIQLLRE
;
A
#
# COMPACT_ATOMS: atom_id res chain seq x y z
N LEU A 1 -28.76 -4.01 8.09
CA LEU A 1 -27.63 -4.97 8.17
C LEU A 1 -27.79 -5.96 9.33
N LEU A 2 -28.16 -5.54 10.56
CA LEU A 2 -28.38 -6.47 11.69
C LEU A 2 -29.42 -7.56 11.38
N HIS A 3 -30.51 -7.20 10.69
CA HIS A 3 -31.54 -8.15 10.25
C HIS A 3 -30.97 -9.17 9.24
N LEU A 4 -30.19 -8.68 8.28
CA LEU A 4 -29.56 -9.49 7.27
C LEU A 4 -28.60 -10.53 7.89
N LEU A 5 -27.72 -10.06 8.77
CA LEU A 5 -26.75 -10.95 9.45
C LEU A 5 -27.39 -11.87 10.50
N GLY A 6 -28.45 -11.41 11.14
CA GLY A 6 -29.08 -12.18 12.23
C GLY A 6 -30.15 -13.14 11.80
N ARG A 7 -30.86 -12.86 10.71
CA ARG A 7 -32.04 -13.64 10.25
C ARG A 7 -31.90 -14.14 8.81
N GLY A 8 -30.84 -13.76 8.08
CA GLY A 8 -30.64 -14.13 6.68
C GLY A 8 -31.68 -13.53 5.73
N GLN A 9 -32.33 -12.45 6.13
CA GLN A 9 -33.36 -11.79 5.32
C GLN A 9 -33.28 -10.28 5.41
N MET A 10 -33.73 -9.63 4.35
CA MET A 10 -33.85 -8.18 4.27
C MET A 10 -35.20 -7.85 3.61
N TRP A 11 -35.82 -6.75 4.03
CA TRP A 11 -37.07 -6.29 3.45
C TRP A 11 -36.82 -5.41 2.23
N ASP A 12 -37.54 -5.66 1.14
CA ASP A 12 -37.54 -4.80 -0.01
C ASP A 12 -38.57 -3.67 0.20
N TYR A 13 -38.05 -2.47 0.52
CA TYR A 13 -38.91 -1.30 0.76
C TYR A 13 -39.31 -0.56 -0.51
N VAL A 14 -38.78 -0.96 -1.67
CA VAL A 14 -38.97 -0.20 -2.92
C VAL A 14 -40.18 -0.69 -3.69
N LYS A 15 -40.48 -1.98 -3.69
CA LYS A 15 -41.57 -2.54 -4.52
C LYS A 15 -42.71 -3.12 -3.69
N ASP A 16 -42.51 -4.23 -3.00
CA ASP A 16 -43.63 -5.04 -2.53
C ASP A 16 -43.64 -5.18 -0.98
N LEU A 17 -42.77 -4.50 -0.28
CA LEU A 17 -42.56 -4.71 1.17
C LEU A 17 -42.40 -6.20 1.54
N SER A 18 -41.83 -6.97 0.63
CA SER A 18 -41.66 -8.41 0.76
C SER A 18 -40.31 -8.77 1.37
N PRO A 19 -40.24 -9.84 2.19
CA PRO A 19 -38.96 -10.32 2.71
C PRO A 19 -38.18 -11.04 1.61
N ARG A 20 -36.92 -10.62 1.42
CA ARG A 20 -35.96 -11.32 0.58
C ARG A 20 -35.03 -12.15 1.44
N ILE A 21 -35.08 -13.47 1.23
CA ILE A 21 -34.29 -14.44 1.97
C ILE A 21 -32.99 -14.68 1.22
N TYR A 22 -31.87 -14.58 1.92
CA TYR A 22 -30.54 -14.87 1.42
C TYR A 22 -30.07 -16.24 1.92
N LYS A 23 -29.68 -17.12 1.01
CA LYS A 23 -29.17 -18.46 1.31
C LYS A 23 -27.74 -18.60 0.82
N ASP A 24 -26.94 -19.38 1.55
CA ASP A 24 -25.56 -19.73 1.18
C ASP A 24 -24.62 -18.51 0.96
N MET A 25 -24.85 -17.42 1.71
CA MET A 25 -24.03 -16.22 1.67
C MET A 25 -23.16 -16.10 2.92
N ARG A 26 -21.90 -15.69 2.74
CA ARG A 26 -20.99 -15.27 3.81
C ARG A 26 -20.66 -13.80 3.66
N PHE A 27 -20.64 -13.09 4.78
CA PHE A 27 -20.33 -11.68 4.85
C PHE A 27 -18.94 -11.49 5.43
N LEU A 28 -18.10 -10.77 4.70
CA LEU A 28 -16.77 -10.33 5.11
C LEU A 28 -16.78 -8.81 5.21
N ALA A 29 -16.25 -8.28 6.29
CA ALA A 29 -16.14 -6.84 6.50
C ALA A 29 -14.72 -6.47 6.88
N ALA A 30 -14.23 -5.35 6.36
CA ALA A 30 -12.94 -4.79 6.72
C ALA A 30 -13.15 -3.33 7.16
N MET A 31 -12.57 -2.98 8.29
CA MET A 31 -12.64 -1.60 8.82
C MET A 31 -11.34 -1.22 9.51
N GLY A 32 -11.04 0.06 9.53
CA GLY A 32 -9.98 0.57 10.40
C GLY A 32 -10.50 0.79 11.83
N PRO A 33 -9.61 0.92 12.83
CA PRO A 33 -10.00 1.19 14.20
C PRO A 33 -10.82 2.49 14.29
N PRO A 34 -11.74 2.60 15.28
CA PRO A 34 -12.48 3.82 15.52
C PRO A 34 -11.53 4.94 15.95
N GLY A 35 -11.80 6.17 15.51
CA GLY A 35 -10.97 7.35 15.75
C GLY A 35 -10.53 8.04 14.46
N GLY A 36 -9.96 9.24 14.56
CA GLY A 36 -9.49 9.99 13.39
C GLY A 36 -10.59 10.32 12.37
N GLY A 37 -11.78 10.70 12.83
CA GLY A 37 -12.95 11.01 11.99
C GLY A 37 -13.79 9.79 11.58
N ARG A 38 -13.54 8.61 12.15
CA ARG A 38 -14.37 7.42 11.98
C ARG A 38 -15.27 7.22 13.17
N ASN A 39 -16.57 7.03 12.92
CA ASN A 39 -17.53 6.76 13.98
C ASN A 39 -17.35 5.34 14.55
N PRO A 40 -17.59 5.15 15.85
CA PRO A 40 -17.63 3.84 16.45
C PRO A 40 -18.77 3.02 15.84
N VAL A 41 -18.51 1.74 15.62
CA VAL A 41 -19.52 0.79 15.11
C VAL A 41 -20.22 0.16 16.31
N ASP A 42 -21.55 -0.02 16.20
CA ASP A 42 -22.35 -0.65 17.25
C ASP A 42 -21.80 -2.03 17.60
N THR A 43 -21.61 -2.28 18.89
CA THR A 43 -21.10 -3.55 19.43
C THR A 43 -22.00 -4.73 19.08
N ARG A 44 -23.32 -4.54 18.95
CA ARG A 44 -24.27 -5.56 18.49
C ARG A 44 -24.03 -6.00 17.06
N PHE A 45 -23.53 -5.08 16.23
CA PHE A 45 -23.16 -5.40 14.85
C PHE A 45 -21.84 -6.16 14.80
N ILE A 46 -20.84 -5.71 15.55
CA ILE A 46 -19.51 -6.36 15.62
C ILE A 46 -19.65 -7.80 16.19
N ALA A 47 -20.54 -8.02 17.17
CA ALA A 47 -20.78 -9.33 17.75
C ALA A 47 -21.31 -10.39 16.76
N ARG A 48 -21.72 -9.98 15.54
CA ARG A 48 -22.14 -10.91 14.47
C ARG A 48 -20.97 -11.43 13.62
N PHE A 49 -19.77 -10.94 13.87
CA PHE A 49 -18.58 -11.34 13.13
C PHE A 49 -17.54 -11.98 14.03
N SER A 50 -16.77 -12.90 13.48
CA SER A 50 -15.51 -13.33 14.08
C SER A 50 -14.48 -12.25 13.79
N VAL A 51 -14.06 -11.52 14.81
CA VAL A 51 -13.19 -10.34 14.67
C VAL A 51 -11.73 -10.76 14.68
N PHE A 52 -11.00 -10.34 13.65
CA PHE A 52 -9.55 -10.52 13.57
C PHE A 52 -8.89 -9.14 13.59
N ASN A 53 -7.95 -8.95 14.49
CA ASN A 53 -7.13 -7.74 14.52
C ASN A 53 -5.87 -7.96 13.67
N LEU A 54 -5.71 -7.16 12.62
CA LEU A 54 -4.55 -7.18 11.74
C LEU A 54 -3.70 -5.95 12.04
N THR A 55 -2.52 -6.17 12.60
CA THR A 55 -1.52 -5.12 12.79
C THR A 55 -0.76 -4.86 11.48
N PRO A 56 -0.28 -3.62 11.24
CA PRO A 56 0.58 -3.37 10.10
C PRO A 56 1.88 -4.21 10.22
N PRO A 57 2.39 -4.73 9.09
CA PRO A 57 3.62 -5.52 9.09
C PRO A 57 4.82 -4.67 9.52
N THR A 58 5.78 -5.30 10.18
CA THR A 58 7.06 -4.67 10.54
C THR A 58 7.93 -4.46 9.30
N VAL A 59 8.94 -3.59 9.41
CA VAL A 59 9.88 -3.32 8.31
C VAL A 59 10.59 -4.59 7.87
N ASP A 60 10.98 -5.46 8.81
CA ASP A 60 11.65 -6.74 8.51
C ASP A 60 10.77 -7.68 7.69
N VAL A 61 9.48 -7.74 8.00
CA VAL A 61 8.51 -8.54 7.23
C VAL A 61 8.36 -7.98 5.82
N LEU A 62 8.28 -6.66 5.68
CA LEU A 62 8.20 -6.00 4.37
C LEU A 62 9.47 -6.22 3.56
N ASP A 63 10.64 -6.11 4.19
CA ASP A 63 11.92 -6.38 3.53
C ASP A 63 11.98 -7.82 3.04
N GLY A 64 11.62 -8.79 3.87
CA GLY A 64 11.57 -10.20 3.48
C GLY A 64 10.66 -10.47 2.27
N ILE A 65 9.48 -9.84 2.22
CA ILE A 65 8.53 -10.01 1.13
C ILE A 65 9.07 -9.39 -0.17
N TYR A 66 9.42 -8.12 -0.13
CA TYR A 66 9.80 -7.39 -1.34
C TYR A 66 11.18 -7.77 -1.88
N SER A 67 12.13 -8.11 -0.99
CA SER A 67 13.43 -8.65 -1.41
C SER A 67 13.29 -9.98 -2.16
N GLN A 68 12.43 -10.89 -1.69
CA GLN A 68 12.18 -12.16 -2.37
C GLN A 68 11.53 -11.93 -3.74
N ILE A 69 10.55 -11.05 -3.85
CA ILE A 69 9.89 -10.72 -5.11
C ILE A 69 10.91 -10.17 -6.12
N LEU A 70 11.69 -9.15 -5.74
CA LEU A 70 12.68 -8.56 -6.64
C LEU A 70 13.79 -9.55 -7.01
N THR A 71 14.29 -10.33 -6.05
CA THR A 71 15.33 -11.34 -6.31
C THR A 71 14.85 -12.37 -7.32
N SER A 72 13.62 -12.85 -7.17
CA SER A 72 13.03 -13.80 -8.10
C SER A 72 12.87 -13.20 -9.50
N PHE A 73 12.41 -11.95 -9.59
CA PHE A 73 12.21 -11.28 -10.85
C PHE A 73 13.53 -10.93 -11.55
N PHE A 74 14.52 -10.44 -10.81
CA PHE A 74 15.83 -10.07 -11.33
C PHE A 74 16.77 -11.27 -11.50
N ALA A 75 16.35 -12.50 -11.18
CA ALA A 75 17.15 -13.70 -11.37
C ALA A 75 17.60 -13.93 -12.81
N VAL A 76 16.84 -13.45 -13.80
CA VAL A 76 17.14 -13.53 -15.23
C VAL A 76 17.96 -12.36 -15.75
N MET A 77 18.24 -11.35 -14.93
CA MET A 77 18.98 -10.15 -15.30
C MET A 77 20.49 -10.30 -15.08
N ASN A 78 21.26 -9.29 -15.48
CA ASN A 78 22.71 -9.25 -15.28
C ASN A 78 23.10 -9.22 -13.79
N ASP A 79 24.28 -9.73 -13.49
CA ASP A 79 24.77 -9.82 -12.09
C ASP A 79 24.95 -8.46 -11.42
N GLN A 80 25.17 -7.39 -12.17
CA GLN A 80 25.19 -6.02 -11.65
C GLN A 80 23.81 -5.62 -11.11
N VAL A 81 22.75 -5.87 -11.87
CA VAL A 81 21.37 -5.58 -11.48
C VAL A 81 20.94 -6.45 -10.29
N LYS A 82 21.35 -7.74 -10.25
CA LYS A 82 21.07 -8.62 -9.10
C LYS A 82 21.65 -8.08 -7.79
N LYS A 83 22.84 -7.52 -7.81
CA LYS A 83 23.50 -6.94 -6.62
C LYS A 83 22.76 -5.71 -6.09
N CYS A 84 22.04 -4.98 -6.94
CA CYS A 84 21.27 -3.80 -6.54
C CYS A 84 19.97 -4.15 -5.81
N THR A 85 19.46 -5.39 -5.91
CA THR A 85 18.15 -5.79 -5.39
C THR A 85 17.97 -5.47 -3.90
N ALA A 86 18.87 -5.95 -3.07
CA ALA A 86 18.80 -5.74 -1.62
C ALA A 86 18.91 -4.25 -1.25
N LYS A 87 19.80 -3.51 -1.94
CA LYS A 87 19.94 -2.07 -1.73
C LYS A 87 18.66 -1.32 -2.11
N LEU A 88 18.08 -1.63 -3.26
CA LEU A 88 16.84 -0.99 -3.73
C LEU A 88 15.67 -1.24 -2.77
N THR A 89 15.54 -2.46 -2.25
CA THR A 89 14.49 -2.78 -1.28
C THR A 89 14.68 -1.95 0.00
N ASN A 90 15.87 -1.97 0.59
CA ASN A 90 16.17 -1.21 1.80
C ASN A 90 15.95 0.30 1.60
N MET A 91 16.46 0.88 0.50
CA MET A 91 16.27 2.29 0.17
C MET A 91 14.79 2.64 0.03
N THR A 92 14.01 1.79 -0.64
CA THR A 92 12.56 2.01 -0.82
C THR A 92 11.81 1.99 0.51
N LEU A 93 12.12 1.04 1.39
CA LEU A 93 11.48 0.94 2.70
C LEU A 93 11.84 2.10 3.62
N ARG A 94 13.12 2.52 3.64
CA ARG A 94 13.59 3.69 4.41
C ARG A 94 12.92 4.97 3.89
N LEU A 95 12.87 5.15 2.57
CA LEU A 95 12.17 6.29 1.96
C LEU A 95 10.70 6.31 2.35
N TYR A 96 10.02 5.18 2.24
CA TYR A 96 8.60 5.04 2.58
C TYR A 96 8.33 5.37 4.05
N GLY A 97 9.14 4.86 4.99
CA GLY A 97 9.01 5.17 6.42
C GLY A 97 9.18 6.66 6.69
N THR A 98 10.21 7.29 6.10
CA THR A 98 10.46 8.72 6.29
C THR A 98 9.36 9.59 5.65
N ILE A 99 8.77 9.17 4.53
CA ILE A 99 7.63 9.88 3.92
C ILE A 99 6.42 9.83 4.85
N GLN A 100 6.12 8.70 5.47
CA GLN A 100 5.01 8.60 6.42
C GLN A 100 5.18 9.50 7.63
N GLU A 101 6.43 9.70 8.09
CA GLU A 101 6.74 10.57 9.23
C GLU A 101 6.73 12.06 8.86
N LYS A 102 7.34 12.43 7.73
CA LYS A 102 7.52 13.83 7.34
C LYS A 102 6.33 14.43 6.62
N LEU A 103 5.56 13.62 5.91
CA LEU A 103 4.42 14.05 5.10
C LEU A 103 3.10 13.46 5.65
N PRO A 104 2.72 13.79 6.89
CA PRO A 104 1.48 13.30 7.47
C PRO A 104 0.26 13.91 6.76
N ARG A 105 -0.84 13.19 6.80
CA ARG A 105 -2.12 13.69 6.31
C ARG A 105 -2.59 14.88 7.16
N THR A 106 -2.78 16.03 6.52
CA THR A 106 -3.34 17.23 7.13
C THR A 106 -4.69 17.57 6.49
N PRO A 107 -5.54 18.43 7.12
CA PRO A 107 -6.78 18.89 6.48
C PRO A 107 -6.54 19.58 5.13
N THR A 108 -5.43 20.28 4.96
CA THR A 108 -5.04 20.93 3.70
C THR A 108 -4.58 19.89 2.66
N ASN A 109 -3.80 18.90 3.11
CA ASN A 109 -3.25 17.85 2.26
C ASN A 109 -3.93 16.50 2.59
N PHE A 110 -5.26 16.45 2.49
CA PHE A 110 -6.06 15.27 2.85
C PHE A 110 -5.75 14.03 1.98
N HIS A 111 -5.17 14.23 0.81
CA HIS A 111 -4.80 13.19 -0.15
C HIS A 111 -3.40 12.58 0.10
N TYR A 112 -2.62 13.09 1.05
CA TYR A 112 -1.35 12.51 1.46
C TYR A 112 -1.60 11.22 2.27
N ILE A 113 -2.04 10.19 1.59
CA ILE A 113 -2.28 8.87 2.16
C ILE A 113 -1.30 7.90 1.50
N PHE A 114 -0.19 7.65 2.17
CA PHE A 114 0.83 6.71 1.74
C PHE A 114 0.62 5.37 2.47
N ASN A 115 0.26 4.34 1.74
CA ASN A 115 -0.07 3.03 2.28
C ASN A 115 0.76 1.92 1.60
N LEU A 116 0.63 0.68 2.10
CA LEU A 116 1.34 -0.47 1.54
C LEU A 116 0.99 -0.75 0.08
N ARG A 117 -0.16 -0.30 -0.40
CA ARG A 117 -0.53 -0.44 -1.81
C ARG A 117 0.35 0.44 -2.71
N ASP A 118 0.70 1.63 -2.24
CA ASP A 118 1.60 2.52 -2.97
C ASP A 118 3.02 1.93 -2.98
N LEU A 119 3.47 1.39 -1.85
CA LEU A 119 4.72 0.63 -1.80
C LEU A 119 4.71 -0.54 -2.79
N GLY A 120 3.63 -1.32 -2.81
CA GLY A 120 3.46 -2.41 -3.77
C GLY A 120 3.49 -1.97 -5.23
N LYS A 121 2.97 -0.77 -5.56
CA LYS A 121 3.03 -0.22 -6.92
C LYS A 121 4.46 0.12 -7.36
N ILE A 122 5.30 0.63 -6.45
CA ILE A 122 6.72 0.89 -6.74
C ILE A 122 7.42 -0.41 -7.12
N PHE A 123 7.28 -1.45 -6.30
CA PHE A 123 7.88 -2.76 -6.58
C PHE A 123 7.29 -3.42 -7.84
N GLN A 124 5.99 -3.28 -8.09
CA GLN A 124 5.36 -3.73 -9.32
C GLN A 124 5.96 -3.03 -10.55
N GLY A 125 6.20 -1.72 -10.47
CA GLY A 125 6.86 -0.97 -11.54
C GLY A 125 8.29 -1.45 -11.82
N LEU A 126 9.06 -1.73 -10.76
CA LEU A 126 10.39 -2.33 -10.89
C LEU A 126 10.34 -3.72 -11.55
N CYS A 127 9.33 -4.52 -11.23
CA CYS A 127 9.13 -5.83 -11.84
C CYS A 127 8.64 -5.79 -13.30
N GLN A 128 8.33 -4.63 -13.87
CA GLN A 128 8.04 -4.47 -15.30
C GLN A 128 9.30 -4.25 -16.14
N ALA A 129 10.48 -4.19 -15.51
CA ALA A 129 11.75 -4.06 -16.20
C ALA A 129 12.00 -5.27 -17.13
N THR A 130 12.49 -5.00 -18.33
CA THR A 130 12.89 -6.05 -19.30
C THR A 130 14.40 -6.11 -19.38
N VAL A 131 14.94 -7.32 -19.57
CA VAL A 131 16.38 -7.59 -19.67
C VAL A 131 17.05 -6.74 -20.75
N ASP A 132 16.35 -6.53 -21.87
CA ASP A 132 16.87 -5.77 -23.01
C ASP A 132 17.04 -4.27 -22.73
N LYS A 133 16.31 -3.73 -21.72
CA LYS A 133 16.33 -2.31 -21.41
C LYS A 133 17.14 -1.96 -20.18
N ILE A 134 17.19 -2.87 -19.22
CA ILE A 134 17.87 -2.70 -17.93
C ILE A 134 19.05 -3.65 -17.87
N ASP A 135 20.17 -3.23 -18.43
CA ASP A 135 21.42 -3.97 -18.51
C ASP A 135 22.48 -3.51 -17.48
N ASP A 136 22.25 -2.36 -16.84
CA ASP A 136 23.18 -1.67 -15.95
C ASP A 136 22.50 -1.24 -14.65
N ASP A 137 23.28 -1.12 -13.58
CA ASP A 137 22.86 -0.64 -12.27
C ASP A 137 22.32 0.80 -12.33
N VAL A 138 22.94 1.67 -13.12
CA VAL A 138 22.51 3.06 -13.31
C VAL A 138 21.11 3.13 -13.93
N LYS A 139 20.79 2.27 -14.90
CA LYS A 139 19.46 2.20 -15.50
C LYS A 139 18.44 1.68 -14.49
N CYS A 140 18.82 0.72 -13.65
CA CYS A 140 17.98 0.20 -12.59
C CYS A 140 17.63 1.30 -11.55
N VAL A 141 18.61 2.09 -11.12
CA VAL A 141 18.41 3.23 -10.22
C VAL A 141 17.53 4.32 -10.87
N ARG A 142 17.69 4.58 -12.16
CA ARG A 142 16.82 5.52 -12.89
C ARG A 142 15.38 5.04 -12.93
N LEU A 143 15.16 3.74 -13.16
CA LEU A 143 13.83 3.14 -13.10
C LEU A 143 13.24 3.27 -11.69
N TRP A 144 14.00 2.94 -10.66
CA TRP A 144 13.59 3.10 -9.26
C TRP A 144 13.16 4.53 -8.94
N ARG A 145 13.96 5.51 -9.34
CA ARG A 145 13.61 6.92 -9.15
C ARG A 145 12.31 7.29 -9.88
N ASN A 146 12.16 6.86 -11.13
CA ASN A 146 10.96 7.11 -11.91
C ASN A 146 9.71 6.52 -11.25
N GLU A 147 9.80 5.29 -10.72
CA GLU A 147 8.67 4.66 -10.03
C GLU A 147 8.29 5.38 -8.74
N ILE A 148 9.26 5.90 -7.98
CA ILE A 148 8.99 6.72 -6.80
C ILE A 148 8.35 8.04 -7.22
N ASP A 149 8.89 8.72 -8.22
CA ASP A 149 8.33 9.98 -8.70
C ASP A 149 6.88 9.78 -9.15
N ARG A 150 6.58 8.75 -9.93
CA ARG A 150 5.24 8.42 -10.42
C ARG A 150 4.25 8.07 -9.31
N VAL A 151 4.67 7.37 -8.29
CA VAL A 151 3.76 6.89 -7.23
C VAL A 151 3.62 7.89 -6.08
N ILE A 152 4.67 8.62 -5.76
CA ILE A 152 4.75 9.49 -4.58
C ILE A 152 4.83 10.95 -4.99
N THR A 153 5.86 11.35 -5.75
CA THR A 153 6.16 12.75 -6.02
C THR A 153 5.07 13.44 -6.83
N ASP A 154 4.50 12.78 -7.84
CA ASP A 154 3.41 13.30 -8.68
C ASP A 154 2.10 13.57 -7.91
N ARG A 155 1.98 13.04 -6.69
CA ARG A 155 0.81 13.29 -5.82
C ARG A 155 1.01 14.48 -4.89
N LEU A 156 2.23 15.00 -4.79
CA LEU A 156 2.54 16.13 -3.93
C LEU A 156 2.15 17.43 -4.61
N THR A 157 1.57 18.33 -3.84
CA THR A 157 1.07 19.62 -4.32
C THR A 157 1.99 20.78 -3.95
N SER A 158 2.89 20.60 -2.98
CA SER A 158 3.84 21.60 -2.52
C SER A 158 5.23 21.33 -3.10
N ASP A 159 5.86 22.37 -3.64
CA ASP A 159 7.27 22.31 -4.11
C ASP A 159 8.24 21.98 -2.99
N GLU A 160 7.94 22.39 -1.76
CA GLU A 160 8.74 22.08 -0.57
C GLU A 160 8.70 20.57 -0.28
N ASP A 161 7.51 19.94 -0.33
CA ASP A 161 7.35 18.51 -0.12
C ASP A 161 8.03 17.69 -1.21
N ILE A 162 7.92 18.14 -2.47
CA ILE A 162 8.64 17.54 -3.61
C ILE A 162 10.15 17.59 -3.40
N LYS A 163 10.67 18.74 -2.92
CA LYS A 163 12.08 18.88 -2.61
C LYS A 163 12.53 17.95 -1.51
N VAL A 164 11.75 17.82 -0.44
CA VAL A 164 12.04 16.88 0.65
C VAL A 164 12.21 15.46 0.13
N VAL A 165 11.29 14.97 -0.72
CA VAL A 165 11.38 13.61 -1.28
C VAL A 165 12.61 13.45 -2.17
N ARG A 166 12.92 14.46 -3.02
CA ARG A 166 14.10 14.43 -3.89
C ARG A 166 15.41 14.44 -3.11
N ASP A 167 15.51 15.28 -2.09
CA ASP A 167 16.70 15.34 -1.25
C ASP A 167 16.95 14.00 -0.53
N MET A 168 15.87 13.34 -0.08
CA MET A 168 15.94 12.00 0.50
C MET A 168 16.39 10.93 -0.51
N GLN A 169 15.87 10.97 -1.74
CA GLN A 169 16.34 10.07 -2.81
C GLN A 169 17.84 10.23 -3.05
N ILE A 170 18.32 11.48 -3.12
CA ILE A 170 19.74 11.78 -3.32
C ILE A 170 20.59 11.30 -2.13
N GLN A 171 20.12 11.50 -0.91
CA GLN A 171 20.82 11.05 0.29
C GLN A 171 20.97 9.52 0.30
N LEU A 172 19.89 8.78 0.04
CA LEU A 172 19.90 7.32 0.00
C LEU A 172 20.79 6.75 -1.11
N LEU A 173 20.95 7.47 -2.22
CA LEU A 173 21.84 7.07 -3.31
C LEU A 173 23.33 7.29 -3.00
N ARG A 174 23.65 8.13 -2.03
CA ARG A 174 25.04 8.39 -1.60
C ARG A 174 25.55 7.39 -0.55
N GLU A 175 24.65 6.71 0.15
CA GLU A 175 24.94 5.63 1.12
C GLU A 175 25.15 4.28 0.40
#